data_49cd94ee5b8cf4b8ece35ae71019f16a
#
_entry.id   49cd94ee5b8cf4b8ece35ae71019f16a
#
_cell.length_a   1.000
_cell.length_b   1.000
_cell.length_c   1.000
_cell.angle_alpha   90.00
_cell.angle_beta   90.00
_cell.angle_gamma   90.00
#
_symmetry.space_group_name_H-M   'P 1'
#
loop_
_entity.id
_entity.type
_entity.pdbx_description
1 polymer ?
#
loop_
_entity_poly.entity_id
_entity_poly.type
_entity_poly.pdbx_seq_one_letter_code
_entity_poly.pdbx_strand_id
1 'polypeptide(L)'
;MTTRSCSGATAAILLAVLGSGQTSRLTSAQPPATLRASSPELPKGDPWFTDAAREAGIDFVHVNGMSGEFFISEIMGAGGALFDYDNDGDLDVYLVQGGVLGTGRPLVTPPNGPLTDRLYRNDLVVRADGTRTLRFTDVTEQSGLVSRGYGMGVATGDFDNDGRVDLYRTAFGPNQLFHNNGDGTFTDVSARMGESDPRWSVSASFVDIDRDGWLDLYVGYYLNHRVDERIRCSTPTGKRDYCGPRSYTALPDRLYRNRRDGTFVDVTAETQVGRESGPALGVVAGDFNADGWQDIYVTNDGLPNFLWMNQQNGRFRNTALLAGAGLNGLGSAEGSMGVDAGDFDNDGDEDLFVTNLPGETSTLYVNDGSGLFDDQTARAGLGIPSMPHTGFGTAWFDFDNDSWLDLLVANGSVKIQERAGRVADPFPLHERNQLFRNLGNGRFEDVSTRAGAVFELSEVSRGAAFGDVDNDGDVDVLVTNNNGPTRLLINHVGERGRWLGLRLVGGTGGRDMLGAKVGVFRSQGPPLWRRARADGSYASANDPRVLVGLGDAATVRRVLVVWPSGREEEWTDVGVGQWTTLKEGSGRRPGGVG
;
A
#
# COMPACT_ATOMS: atom_id res chain seq x y z
N MET A 1 -73.47 17.17 4.70
CA MET A 1 -73.81 18.56 4.40
C MET A 1 -72.50 19.29 4.17
N THR A 2 -72.13 19.76 3.13
CA THR A 2 -72.49 20.23 1.82
C THR A 2 -71.20 20.32 0.98
N THR A 3 -71.28 19.75 -0.17
CA THR A 3 -70.39 19.85 -1.28
C THR A 3 -70.19 21.28 -1.79
N ARG A 4 -68.97 21.67 -2.25
CA ARG A 4 -68.85 22.55 -3.41
C ARG A 4 -67.58 22.27 -4.17
N SER A 5 -67.80 21.80 -5.38
CA SER A 5 -66.85 21.75 -6.48
C SER A 5 -66.61 23.15 -7.10
N CYS A 6 -65.44 23.47 -7.56
CA CYS A 6 -65.25 24.49 -8.60
C CYS A 6 -64.17 24.02 -9.56
N SER A 7 -64.59 23.78 -10.78
CA SER A 7 -63.85 23.62 -12.00
C SER A 7 -63.41 25.00 -12.56
N GLY A 8 -62.26 25.06 -13.20
CA GLY A 8 -61.79 26.25 -13.92
C GLY A 8 -60.58 25.92 -14.76
N ALA A 9 -60.80 25.52 -15.92
CA ALA A 9 -60.48 26.03 -17.27
C ALA A 9 -58.99 26.23 -17.60
N THR A 10 -58.59 25.42 -18.54
CA THR A 10 -57.42 25.41 -19.42
C THR A 10 -57.31 26.68 -20.25
N ALA A 11 -56.13 27.25 -20.35
CA ALA A 11 -55.73 28.12 -21.46
C ALA A 11 -54.34 27.75 -21.97
N ALA A 12 -54.31 27.14 -23.14
CA ALA A 12 -53.10 26.90 -23.91
C ALA A 12 -52.77 28.15 -24.72
N ILE A 13 -51.54 28.65 -24.57
CA ILE A 13 -51.01 29.67 -25.50
C ILE A 13 -49.87 28.97 -26.27
N LEU A 14 -50.09 28.71 -27.56
CA LEU A 14 -49.08 28.35 -28.54
C LEU A 14 -48.35 29.64 -28.97
N LEU A 15 -47.05 29.69 -28.71
CA LEU A 15 -46.14 30.62 -29.44
C LEU A 15 -45.17 29.79 -30.26
N ALA A 16 -45.36 29.81 -31.56
CA ALA A 16 -44.42 29.31 -32.54
C ALA A 16 -43.31 30.36 -32.76
N VAL A 17 -42.06 30.00 -32.39
CA VAL A 17 -40.87 30.74 -32.82
C VAL A 17 -40.09 29.85 -33.78
N LEU A 18 -40.12 30.16 -35.06
CA LEU A 18 -39.25 29.60 -36.06
C LEU A 18 -37.85 30.20 -35.87
N GLY A 19 -36.91 29.40 -35.33
CA GLY A 19 -35.49 29.71 -35.27
C GLY A 19 -34.72 28.62 -35.97
N SER A 20 -34.09 28.94 -37.09
CA SER A 20 -33.17 28.11 -37.84
C SER A 20 -31.90 27.87 -37.01
N GLY A 21 -31.84 26.76 -36.29
CA GLY A 21 -30.67 26.31 -35.54
C GLY A 21 -29.90 25.24 -36.32
N GLN A 22 -28.71 25.57 -36.76
CA GLN A 22 -27.73 24.59 -37.24
C GLN A 22 -27.42 23.62 -36.09
N THR A 23 -27.76 22.36 -36.28
CA THR A 23 -27.30 21.27 -35.41
C THR A 23 -25.83 20.99 -35.70
N SER A 24 -24.94 21.55 -34.90
CA SER A 24 -23.57 21.07 -34.80
C SER A 24 -23.61 19.69 -34.17
N ARG A 25 -23.36 18.65 -34.96
CA ARG A 25 -23.07 17.30 -34.45
C ARG A 25 -21.78 17.41 -33.66
N LEU A 26 -21.87 17.22 -32.34
CA LEU A 26 -20.74 16.84 -31.51
C LEU A 26 -20.28 15.48 -32.03
N THR A 27 -19.23 15.45 -32.82
CA THR A 27 -18.47 14.26 -33.14
C THR A 27 -17.79 13.86 -31.85
N SER A 28 -18.24 12.74 -31.26
CA SER A 28 -17.48 12.06 -30.23
C SER A 28 -16.08 11.78 -30.79
N ALA A 29 -15.06 12.39 -30.22
CA ALA A 29 -13.69 12.02 -30.49
C ALA A 29 -13.51 10.56 -30.12
N GLN A 30 -13.22 9.69 -31.07
CA GLN A 30 -12.70 8.36 -30.77
C GLN A 30 -11.37 8.56 -30.05
N PRO A 31 -11.14 7.82 -28.95
CA PRO A 31 -9.82 7.82 -28.33
C PRO A 31 -8.78 7.41 -29.39
N PRO A 32 -7.57 7.99 -29.36
CA PRO A 32 -6.53 7.66 -30.31
C PRO A 32 -6.28 6.15 -30.25
N ALA A 33 -6.16 5.53 -31.43
CA ALA A 33 -5.81 4.12 -31.55
C ALA A 33 -4.46 3.91 -30.82
N THR A 34 -4.51 3.30 -29.64
CA THR A 34 -3.32 2.89 -28.91
C THR A 34 -2.53 1.94 -29.80
N LEU A 35 -1.33 2.34 -30.16
CA LEU A 35 -0.32 1.45 -30.72
C LEU A 35 -0.17 0.31 -29.70
N ARG A 36 -0.58 -0.90 -30.08
CA ARG A 36 -0.29 -2.10 -29.31
C ARG A 36 1.22 -2.24 -29.26
N ALA A 37 1.87 -1.84 -28.19
CA ALA A 37 3.14 -2.42 -27.81
C ALA A 37 2.85 -3.92 -27.59
N SER A 38 3.55 -4.78 -28.28
CA SER A 38 3.50 -6.23 -27.99
C SER A 38 4.21 -6.40 -26.67
N SER A 39 3.44 -6.62 -25.58
CA SER A 39 4.06 -7.00 -24.32
C SER A 39 5.02 -8.15 -24.55
N PRO A 40 6.20 -8.16 -23.94
CA PRO A 40 7.15 -9.24 -24.10
C PRO A 40 6.48 -10.60 -23.80
N GLU A 41 6.79 -11.61 -24.59
CA GLU A 41 6.26 -12.96 -24.35
C GLU A 41 6.90 -13.50 -23.08
N LEU A 42 6.10 -13.70 -22.03
CA LEU A 42 6.55 -14.20 -20.76
C LEU A 42 7.17 -15.59 -20.88
N PRO A 43 8.20 -15.93 -20.08
CA PRO A 43 8.90 -17.20 -20.16
C PRO A 43 7.94 -18.39 -20.01
N LYS A 44 8.13 -19.41 -20.85
CA LYS A 44 7.40 -20.68 -20.75
C LYS A 44 8.32 -21.72 -20.13
N GLY A 45 7.90 -22.28 -18.99
CA GLY A 45 8.59 -23.40 -18.35
C GLY A 45 9.41 -23.08 -17.12
N ASP A 46 9.97 -21.88 -16.99
CA ASP A 46 10.65 -21.41 -15.78
C ASP A 46 9.67 -20.68 -14.86
N PRO A 47 9.80 -20.80 -13.52
CA PRO A 47 8.97 -20.03 -12.60
C PRO A 47 9.32 -18.55 -12.72
N TRP A 48 8.29 -17.67 -12.67
CA TRP A 48 8.51 -16.23 -12.67
C TRP A 48 8.94 -15.72 -11.30
N PHE A 49 8.44 -16.38 -10.24
CA PHE A 49 8.81 -16.10 -8.87
C PHE A 49 9.21 -17.37 -8.12
N THR A 50 10.21 -17.26 -7.26
CA THR A 50 10.64 -18.32 -6.34
C THR A 50 10.75 -17.79 -4.91
N ASP A 51 10.50 -18.64 -3.91
CA ASP A 51 10.69 -18.29 -2.51
C ASP A 51 12.15 -18.51 -2.10
N ALA A 52 12.86 -17.45 -1.80
CA ALA A 52 14.25 -17.50 -1.35
C ALA A 52 14.42 -17.26 0.17
N ALA A 53 13.35 -16.98 0.93
CA ALA A 53 13.47 -16.53 2.32
C ALA A 53 14.41 -17.42 3.14
N ARG A 54 14.15 -18.71 3.19
CA ARG A 54 14.94 -19.64 4.01
C ARG A 54 16.37 -19.84 3.48
N GLU A 55 16.52 -19.92 2.18
CA GLU A 55 17.83 -20.12 1.54
C GLU A 55 18.73 -18.91 1.72
N ALA A 56 18.13 -17.71 1.68
CA ALA A 56 18.83 -16.46 1.93
C ALA A 56 19.07 -16.15 3.42
N GLY A 57 18.52 -16.95 4.36
CA GLY A 57 18.78 -16.79 5.79
C GLY A 57 17.66 -16.16 6.61
N ILE A 58 16.48 -15.91 6.02
CA ILE A 58 15.28 -15.45 6.75
C ILE A 58 14.52 -16.66 7.26
N ASP A 59 14.62 -16.94 8.57
CA ASP A 59 13.96 -18.07 9.23
C ASP A 59 12.79 -17.66 10.14
N PHE A 60 12.30 -16.43 9.96
CA PHE A 60 11.24 -15.86 10.79
C PHE A 60 9.90 -16.58 10.61
N VAL A 61 9.28 -16.88 11.75
CA VAL A 61 7.92 -17.40 11.84
C VAL A 61 7.10 -16.49 12.75
N HIS A 62 6.05 -15.91 12.19
CA HIS A 62 5.12 -15.10 12.96
C HIS A 62 4.34 -15.97 13.96
N VAL A 63 4.09 -15.46 15.15
CA VAL A 63 3.31 -16.09 16.21
C VAL A 63 2.17 -15.16 16.62
N ASN A 64 0.94 -15.55 16.31
CA ASN A 64 -0.24 -14.78 16.68
C ASN A 64 -0.81 -15.11 18.07
N GLY A 65 -0.26 -16.13 18.77
CA GLY A 65 -0.67 -16.54 20.10
C GLY A 65 -2.08 -17.13 20.19
N MET A 66 -2.67 -17.52 19.08
CA MET A 66 -3.99 -18.14 19.00
C MET A 66 -4.20 -19.20 20.09
N SER A 67 -5.20 -19.02 20.94
CA SER A 67 -5.46 -19.85 22.12
C SER A 67 -6.82 -20.56 22.12
N GLY A 68 -7.63 -20.32 21.07
CA GLY A 68 -9.03 -20.75 21.01
C GLY A 68 -9.99 -19.82 21.75
N GLU A 69 -9.50 -18.66 22.23
CA GLU A 69 -10.34 -17.59 22.74
C GLU A 69 -10.94 -16.72 21.64
N PHE A 70 -10.40 -16.77 20.42
CA PHE A 70 -10.87 -16.08 19.21
C PHE A 70 -10.80 -14.55 19.36
N PHE A 71 -9.68 -14.00 19.80
CA PHE A 71 -9.46 -12.57 19.79
C PHE A 71 -9.25 -12.09 18.36
N ILE A 72 -10.00 -11.07 17.93
CA ILE A 72 -9.90 -10.54 16.57
C ILE A 72 -8.47 -10.10 16.20
N SER A 73 -7.68 -9.66 17.16
CA SER A 73 -6.27 -9.29 16.96
C SER A 73 -5.37 -10.48 16.54
N GLU A 74 -5.75 -11.72 16.86
CA GLU A 74 -5.00 -12.93 16.46
C GLU A 74 -4.99 -13.14 14.92
N ILE A 75 -5.96 -12.57 14.20
CA ILE A 75 -6.11 -12.77 12.75
C ILE A 75 -5.67 -11.56 11.90
N MET A 76 -5.24 -10.45 12.51
CA MET A 76 -4.98 -9.19 11.79
C MET A 76 -3.50 -8.89 11.55
N GLY A 77 -2.58 -9.44 12.33
CA GLY A 77 -1.12 -9.27 12.10
C GLY A 77 -0.60 -10.24 11.05
N ALA A 78 0.54 -10.03 10.47
CA ALA A 78 1.61 -9.11 10.74
C ALA A 78 2.03 -8.31 9.50
N GLY A 79 2.76 -7.21 9.71
CA GLY A 79 3.45 -6.46 8.67
C GLY A 79 4.95 -6.73 8.58
N GLY A 80 5.60 -6.14 7.59
CA GLY A 80 7.05 -6.15 7.39
C GLY A 80 7.50 -4.97 6.54
N ALA A 81 8.79 -4.71 6.49
CA ALA A 81 9.36 -3.61 5.71
C ALA A 81 10.56 -4.06 4.88
N LEU A 82 10.71 -3.43 3.71
CA LEU A 82 11.92 -3.41 2.90
C LEU A 82 12.48 -1.98 2.91
N PHE A 83 13.69 -1.79 3.42
CA PHE A 83 14.34 -0.47 3.53
C PHE A 83 15.84 -0.61 3.74
N ASP A 84 16.61 0.39 3.35
CA ASP A 84 18.06 0.44 3.51
C ASP A 84 18.38 1.11 4.87
N TYR A 85 18.60 0.28 5.94
CA TYR A 85 18.77 0.83 7.29
C TYR A 85 20.18 1.32 7.59
N ASP A 86 21.21 0.77 6.92
CA ASP A 86 22.60 1.15 7.15
C ASP A 86 23.22 1.99 6.02
N ASN A 87 22.38 2.37 5.03
CA ASN A 87 22.72 3.21 3.88
C ASN A 87 23.82 2.60 2.99
N ASP A 88 23.86 1.28 2.85
CA ASP A 88 24.78 0.60 1.95
C ASP A 88 24.23 0.41 0.53
N GLY A 89 22.94 0.69 0.32
CA GLY A 89 22.24 0.63 -0.96
C GLY A 89 21.49 -0.68 -1.20
N ASP A 90 21.60 -1.65 -0.29
CA ASP A 90 20.88 -2.91 -0.33
C ASP A 90 19.64 -2.84 0.58
N LEU A 91 18.55 -3.50 0.19
CA LEU A 91 17.33 -3.47 1.01
C LEU A 91 17.38 -4.52 2.10
N ASP A 92 17.19 -4.07 3.32
CA ASP A 92 17.07 -4.89 4.52
C ASP A 92 15.63 -5.27 4.82
N VAL A 93 15.44 -6.24 5.71
CA VAL A 93 14.13 -6.76 6.07
C VAL A 93 13.83 -6.54 7.55
N TYR A 94 12.73 -5.86 7.84
CA TYR A 94 12.16 -5.80 9.19
C TYR A 94 10.84 -6.57 9.25
N LEU A 95 10.70 -7.46 10.25
CA LEU A 95 9.54 -8.33 10.42
C LEU A 95 8.91 -8.12 11.78
N VAL A 96 7.62 -7.80 11.78
CA VAL A 96 6.86 -7.51 12.99
C VAL A 96 6.35 -8.82 13.62
N GLN A 97 6.56 -8.99 14.92
CA GLN A 97 6.12 -10.17 15.67
C GLN A 97 4.86 -9.87 16.47
N GLY A 98 3.95 -10.83 16.46
CA GLY A 98 2.80 -10.87 17.35
C GLY A 98 3.19 -11.27 18.78
N GLY A 99 2.41 -12.14 19.40
CA GLY A 99 2.66 -12.56 20.78
C GLY A 99 1.49 -13.36 21.34
N VAL A 100 1.55 -13.66 22.62
CA VAL A 100 0.47 -14.38 23.32
C VAL A 100 -0.47 -13.35 23.97
N LEU A 101 -1.76 -13.46 23.68
CA LEU A 101 -2.80 -12.60 24.25
C LEU A 101 -3.54 -13.30 25.38
N GLY A 102 -3.89 -12.53 26.42
CA GLY A 102 -4.65 -13.04 27.57
C GLY A 102 -3.88 -14.08 28.38
N THR A 103 -4.64 -15.02 28.97
CA THR A 103 -4.11 -16.09 29.85
C THR A 103 -4.24 -17.48 29.22
N GLY A 104 -4.72 -17.56 27.99
CA GLY A 104 -4.87 -18.80 27.24
C GLY A 104 -3.53 -19.42 26.87
N ARG A 105 -3.49 -20.76 26.79
CA ARG A 105 -2.30 -21.45 26.28
C ARG A 105 -2.35 -21.44 24.75
N PRO A 106 -1.28 -21.02 24.06
CA PRO A 106 -1.22 -21.07 22.61
C PRO A 106 -1.50 -22.48 22.06
N LEU A 107 -2.30 -22.57 21.00
CA LEU A 107 -2.61 -23.84 20.31
C LEU A 107 -1.39 -24.37 19.55
N VAL A 108 -0.53 -23.47 19.09
CA VAL A 108 0.75 -23.79 18.46
C VAL A 108 1.85 -23.43 19.45
N THR A 109 2.78 -24.35 19.68
CA THR A 109 3.92 -24.06 20.57
C THR A 109 4.81 -23.01 19.92
N PRO A 110 4.99 -21.83 20.55
CA PRO A 110 5.91 -20.83 20.02
C PRO A 110 7.34 -21.38 19.89
N PRO A 111 8.15 -20.88 18.96
CA PRO A 111 9.57 -21.21 18.89
C PRO A 111 10.28 -20.88 20.22
N ASN A 112 11.38 -21.55 20.49
CA ASN A 112 12.19 -21.27 21.68
C ASN A 112 12.81 -19.86 21.58
N GLY A 113 12.74 -19.09 22.65
CA GLY A 113 13.30 -17.75 22.73
C GLY A 113 12.24 -16.65 22.85
N PRO A 114 12.66 -15.39 22.94
CA PRO A 114 11.74 -14.26 23.04
C PRO A 114 10.97 -14.07 21.71
N LEU A 115 9.66 -13.84 21.81
CA LEU A 115 8.84 -13.37 20.69
C LEU A 115 9.10 -11.87 20.53
N THR A 116 9.94 -11.51 19.57
CA THR A 116 10.31 -10.13 19.25
C THR A 116 10.37 -9.95 17.76
N ASP A 117 10.21 -8.72 17.31
CA ASP A 117 10.44 -8.35 15.91
C ASP A 117 11.87 -8.70 15.49
N ARG A 118 12.12 -8.81 14.20
CA ARG A 118 13.44 -9.14 13.65
C ARG A 118 13.88 -8.12 12.62
N LEU A 119 15.17 -7.77 12.68
CA LEU A 119 15.87 -7.02 11.64
C LEU A 119 16.91 -7.93 11.01
N TYR A 120 16.81 -8.10 9.69
CA TYR A 120 17.75 -8.86 8.90
C TYR A 120 18.50 -7.91 7.96
N ARG A 121 19.81 -7.84 8.10
CA ARG A 121 20.67 -7.09 7.18
C ARG A 121 20.89 -7.90 5.91
N ASN A 122 20.76 -7.24 4.76
CA ASN A 122 21.12 -7.80 3.47
C ASN A 122 22.64 -7.74 3.27
N ASP A 123 23.28 -8.87 3.13
CA ASP A 123 24.71 -8.99 2.81
C ASP A 123 24.87 -9.36 1.32
N LEU A 124 24.20 -8.64 0.41
CA LEU A 124 24.23 -8.88 -1.03
C LEU A 124 25.64 -8.82 -1.60
N VAL A 125 26.01 -9.82 -2.38
CA VAL A 125 27.27 -9.82 -3.10
C VAL A 125 27.03 -9.89 -4.60
N VAL A 126 27.37 -8.82 -5.30
CA VAL A 126 27.34 -8.76 -6.77
C VAL A 126 28.74 -8.97 -7.32
N ARG A 127 28.96 -10.05 -8.09
CA ARG A 127 30.26 -10.37 -8.71
C ARG A 127 30.41 -9.64 -10.04
N ALA A 128 31.66 -9.57 -10.51
CA ALA A 128 32.02 -8.91 -11.78
C ALA A 128 31.36 -9.55 -13.03
N ASP A 129 30.94 -10.81 -12.94
CA ASP A 129 30.19 -11.51 -14.00
C ASP A 129 28.67 -11.29 -13.94
N GLY A 130 28.21 -10.47 -13.01
CA GLY A 130 26.78 -10.18 -12.78
C GLY A 130 26.08 -11.19 -11.86
N THR A 131 26.77 -12.26 -11.41
CA THR A 131 26.17 -13.22 -10.47
C THR A 131 25.89 -12.56 -9.13
N ARG A 132 24.67 -12.69 -8.64
CA ARG A 132 24.23 -12.19 -7.34
C ARG A 132 24.15 -13.32 -6.32
N THR A 133 24.51 -13.03 -5.09
CA THR A 133 24.35 -13.95 -3.96
C THR A 133 23.63 -13.20 -2.85
N LEU A 134 22.34 -13.46 -2.73
CA LEU A 134 21.49 -12.86 -1.72
C LEU A 134 21.67 -13.60 -0.39
N ARG A 135 21.90 -12.84 0.69
CA ARG A 135 22.02 -13.38 2.03
C ARG A 135 21.56 -12.37 3.05
N PHE A 136 20.75 -12.81 3.99
CA PHE A 136 20.30 -12.02 5.12
C PHE A 136 20.91 -12.53 6.43
N THR A 137 21.38 -11.60 7.26
CA THR A 137 21.91 -11.88 8.60
C THR A 137 21.01 -11.26 9.66
N ASP A 138 20.52 -12.06 10.62
CA ASP A 138 19.76 -11.52 11.77
C ASP A 138 20.68 -10.64 12.62
N VAL A 139 20.40 -9.34 12.64
CA VAL A 139 21.12 -8.30 13.39
C VAL A 139 20.28 -7.69 14.51
N THR A 140 19.15 -8.32 14.86
CA THR A 140 18.18 -7.79 15.83
C THR A 140 18.80 -7.45 17.17
N GLU A 141 19.61 -8.35 17.73
CA GLU A 141 20.26 -8.12 19.02
C GLU A 141 21.28 -6.98 18.95
N GLN A 142 22.06 -6.94 17.87
CA GLN A 142 23.09 -5.92 17.64
C GLN A 142 22.47 -4.55 17.38
N SER A 143 21.32 -4.50 16.72
CA SER A 143 20.62 -3.25 16.41
C SER A 143 20.00 -2.56 17.61
N GLY A 144 19.85 -3.25 18.74
CA GLY A 144 19.21 -2.68 19.93
C GLY A 144 17.70 -2.49 19.81
N LEU A 145 17.07 -2.99 18.76
CA LEU A 145 15.62 -2.98 18.58
C LEU A 145 14.94 -3.88 19.62
N VAL A 146 14.22 -3.29 20.54
CA VAL A 146 13.46 -4.01 21.57
C VAL A 146 11.98 -3.71 21.38
N SER A 147 11.30 -4.60 20.66
CA SER A 147 9.85 -4.49 20.45
C SER A 147 9.06 -4.85 21.72
N ARG A 148 7.96 -4.12 21.95
CA ARG A 148 7.10 -4.32 23.13
C ARG A 148 5.66 -4.58 22.70
N GLY A 149 4.99 -5.46 23.45
CA GLY A 149 3.58 -5.75 23.21
C GLY A 149 3.34 -6.57 21.94
N TYR A 150 2.13 -6.53 21.45
CA TYR A 150 1.68 -7.30 20.29
C TYR A 150 1.78 -6.45 19.01
N GLY A 151 2.76 -6.73 18.16
CA GLY A 151 3.02 -5.96 16.93
C GLY A 151 1.96 -6.18 15.86
N MET A 152 1.75 -5.15 15.06
CA MET A 152 0.80 -5.17 13.95
C MET A 152 1.49 -4.81 12.64
N GLY A 153 2.10 -3.64 12.55
CA GLY A 153 2.69 -3.14 11.32
C GLY A 153 3.89 -2.22 11.56
N VAL A 154 4.42 -1.69 10.46
CA VAL A 154 5.57 -0.80 10.44
C VAL A 154 5.42 0.26 9.34
N ALA A 155 5.90 1.46 9.61
CA ALA A 155 6.15 2.51 8.63
C ALA A 155 7.60 2.97 8.73
N THR A 156 8.19 3.34 7.59
CA THR A 156 9.59 3.79 7.48
C THR A 156 9.65 5.21 6.95
N GLY A 157 10.58 6.01 7.47
CA GLY A 157 10.82 7.38 7.01
C GLY A 157 11.85 8.09 7.89
N ASP A 158 12.62 8.99 7.32
CA ASP A 158 13.58 9.84 8.02
C ASP A 158 12.84 11.04 8.61
N PHE A 159 12.40 10.92 9.87
CA PHE A 159 11.58 11.95 10.52
C PHE A 159 12.38 13.15 11.04
N ASP A 160 13.69 13.02 11.23
CA ASP A 160 14.53 14.12 11.73
C ASP A 160 15.52 14.71 10.71
N ASN A 161 15.38 14.30 9.43
CA ASN A 161 16.14 14.80 8.29
C ASN A 161 17.65 14.60 8.41
N ASP A 162 18.09 13.52 9.05
CA ASP A 162 19.51 13.21 9.22
C ASP A 162 20.08 12.28 8.12
N GLY A 163 19.24 11.85 7.19
CA GLY A 163 19.59 11.00 6.05
C GLY A 163 19.56 9.52 6.37
N ARG A 164 18.95 9.11 7.47
CA ARG A 164 18.79 7.72 7.90
C ARG A 164 17.32 7.39 8.06
N VAL A 165 16.95 6.19 7.65
CA VAL A 165 15.55 5.76 7.72
C VAL A 165 15.23 5.27 9.12
N ASP A 166 14.23 5.88 9.74
CA ASP A 166 13.68 5.53 11.04
C ASP A 166 12.48 4.58 10.92
N LEU A 167 12.05 3.99 12.05
CA LEU A 167 10.95 3.04 12.09
C LEU A 167 9.85 3.51 13.04
N TYR A 168 8.60 3.46 12.57
CA TYR A 168 7.42 3.56 13.43
C TYR A 168 6.68 2.22 13.42
N ARG A 169 6.60 1.57 14.58
CA ARG A 169 5.98 0.27 14.80
C ARG A 169 4.58 0.45 15.37
N THR A 170 3.57 -0.06 14.70
CA THR A 170 2.20 -0.09 15.20
C THR A 170 1.93 -1.37 16.02
N ALA A 171 0.98 -1.31 16.95
CA ALA A 171 0.72 -2.41 17.86
C ALA A 171 -0.74 -2.49 18.34
N PHE A 172 -1.13 -3.65 18.79
CA PHE A 172 -2.22 -3.81 19.73
C PHE A 172 -1.69 -3.46 21.14
N GLY A 173 -1.80 -2.17 21.49
CA GLY A 173 -1.14 -1.55 22.64
C GLY A 173 -0.29 -0.34 22.22
N PRO A 174 0.65 0.11 23.07
CA PRO A 174 1.48 1.27 22.74
C PRO A 174 2.36 1.05 21.51
N ASN A 175 2.34 2.03 20.60
CA ASN A 175 3.23 2.09 19.44
C ASN A 175 4.66 2.45 19.85
N GLN A 176 5.63 2.20 18.97
CA GLN A 176 7.03 2.57 19.19
C GLN A 176 7.58 3.35 18.01
N LEU A 177 8.37 4.40 18.31
CA LEU A 177 9.18 5.14 17.35
C LEU A 177 10.65 4.85 17.65
N PHE A 178 11.38 4.35 16.66
CA PHE A 178 12.80 4.04 16.75
C PHE A 178 13.59 4.98 15.83
N HIS A 179 14.53 5.70 16.44
CA HIS A 179 15.49 6.54 15.70
C HIS A 179 16.71 5.71 15.31
N ASN A 180 17.10 5.81 14.06
CA ASN A 180 18.29 5.18 13.51
C ASN A 180 19.55 5.99 13.85
N ASN A 181 20.46 5.44 14.63
CA ASN A 181 21.65 6.14 15.09
C ASN A 181 22.77 6.25 14.00
N GLY A 182 22.64 5.54 12.87
CA GLY A 182 23.60 5.53 11.76
C GLY A 182 24.86 4.71 12.02
N ASP A 183 24.90 3.93 13.07
CA ASP A 183 25.97 3.00 13.41
C ASP A 183 25.51 1.53 13.41
N GLY A 184 24.38 1.27 12.76
CA GLY A 184 23.71 -0.03 12.74
C GLY A 184 22.80 -0.28 13.94
N THR A 185 22.59 0.72 14.82
CA THR A 185 21.74 0.60 16.01
C THR A 185 20.56 1.56 15.97
N PHE A 186 19.52 1.23 16.75
CA PHE A 186 18.33 2.06 16.93
C PHE A 186 18.12 2.45 18.39
N THR A 187 17.53 3.61 18.61
CA THR A 187 17.10 4.09 19.93
C THR A 187 15.59 4.23 19.99
N ASP A 188 14.94 3.62 20.99
CA ASP A 188 13.50 3.85 21.25
C ASP A 188 13.29 5.28 21.73
N VAL A 189 12.69 6.09 20.88
CA VAL A 189 12.38 7.51 21.13
C VAL A 189 10.88 7.76 21.18
N SER A 190 10.07 6.74 21.49
CA SER A 190 8.60 6.82 21.54
C SER A 190 8.08 7.97 22.39
N ALA A 191 8.83 8.37 23.42
CA ALA A 191 8.50 9.55 24.24
C ALA A 191 8.46 10.88 23.45
N ARG A 192 9.11 10.95 22.28
CA ARG A 192 9.06 12.13 21.38
C ARG A 192 7.68 12.31 20.72
N MET A 193 6.83 11.29 20.74
CA MET A 193 5.44 11.35 20.25
C MET A 193 4.47 12.00 21.26
N GLY A 194 4.92 12.33 22.47
CA GLY A 194 4.07 12.81 23.56
C GLY A 194 3.50 11.68 24.43
N GLU A 195 2.21 11.75 24.77
CA GLU A 195 1.57 10.71 25.57
C GLU A 195 1.44 9.40 24.81
N SER A 196 1.75 8.28 25.49
CA SER A 196 1.60 6.95 24.92
C SER A 196 0.12 6.62 24.69
N ASP A 197 -0.24 6.27 23.47
CA ASP A 197 -1.58 5.81 23.10
C ASP A 197 -1.63 4.28 23.10
N PRO A 198 -2.32 3.63 24.06
CA PRO A 198 -2.37 2.17 24.18
C PRO A 198 -3.43 1.51 23.27
N ARG A 199 -4.12 2.29 22.44
CA ARG A 199 -5.16 1.78 21.57
C ARG A 199 -4.56 0.99 20.40
N TRP A 200 -5.38 0.19 19.76
CA TRP A 200 -4.98 -0.67 18.67
C TRP A 200 -4.83 0.11 17.36
N SER A 201 -3.60 0.22 16.85
CA SER A 201 -3.26 0.74 15.53
C SER A 201 -2.79 -0.38 14.60
N VAL A 202 -2.94 -0.20 13.28
CA VAL A 202 -2.57 -1.21 12.28
C VAL A 202 -1.58 -0.63 11.26
N SER A 203 -2.00 0.28 10.38
CA SER A 203 -1.12 0.90 9.41
C SER A 203 -0.78 2.33 9.80
N ALA A 204 0.34 2.82 9.31
CA ALA A 204 0.78 4.22 9.47
C ALA A 204 1.50 4.67 8.19
N SER A 205 1.55 5.98 7.97
CA SER A 205 2.28 6.58 6.85
C SER A 205 3.02 7.84 7.31
N PHE A 206 4.30 7.91 6.97
CA PHE A 206 5.05 9.16 7.05
C PHE A 206 4.77 10.00 5.80
N VAL A 207 4.35 11.25 6.00
CA VAL A 207 3.89 12.15 4.94
C VAL A 207 4.16 13.61 5.32
N ASP A 208 4.63 14.43 4.39
CA ASP A 208 4.78 15.89 4.59
C ASP A 208 3.45 16.56 4.25
N ILE A 209 2.60 16.82 5.27
CA ILE A 209 1.24 17.34 5.07
C ILE A 209 1.18 18.85 4.84
N ASP A 210 2.21 19.59 5.24
CA ASP A 210 2.22 21.07 5.18
C ASP A 210 3.34 21.63 4.30
N ARG A 211 4.06 20.76 3.57
CA ARG A 211 5.14 21.08 2.62
C ARG A 211 6.30 21.84 3.27
N ASP A 212 6.54 21.58 4.53
CA ASP A 212 7.61 22.22 5.29
C ASP A 212 8.95 21.49 5.20
N GLY A 213 8.97 20.33 4.52
CA GLY A 213 10.14 19.50 4.31
C GLY A 213 10.45 18.55 5.47
N TRP A 214 9.52 18.36 6.42
CA TRP A 214 9.60 17.39 7.50
C TRP A 214 8.47 16.39 7.39
N LEU A 215 8.76 15.13 7.69
CA LEU A 215 7.75 14.10 7.66
C LEU A 215 6.89 14.16 8.92
N ASP A 216 5.59 14.32 8.72
CA ASP A 216 4.54 14.10 9.68
C ASP A 216 4.15 12.64 9.71
N LEU A 217 3.25 12.23 10.61
CA LEU A 217 2.86 10.84 10.76
C LEU A 217 1.35 10.69 10.90
N TYR A 218 0.74 9.97 9.97
CA TYR A 218 -0.64 9.49 10.08
C TYR A 218 -0.66 8.08 10.64
N VAL A 219 -1.56 7.81 11.61
CA VAL A 219 -1.70 6.49 12.25
C VAL A 219 -3.17 6.06 12.20
N GLY A 220 -3.43 4.96 11.51
CA GLY A 220 -4.73 4.32 11.43
C GLY A 220 -5.02 3.47 12.67
N TYR A 221 -6.12 3.77 13.35
CA TYR A 221 -6.60 3.02 14.51
C TYR A 221 -7.80 2.16 14.14
N TYR A 222 -7.82 0.92 14.65
CA TYR A 222 -8.82 -0.05 14.23
C TYR A 222 -10.03 -0.07 15.19
N LEU A 223 -9.98 -0.84 16.23
CA LEU A 223 -11.13 -1.11 17.09
C LEU A 223 -10.80 -0.92 18.56
N ASN A 224 -11.80 -0.51 19.36
CA ASN A 224 -11.72 -0.54 20.81
C ASN A 224 -11.93 -1.98 21.32
N HIS A 225 -10.96 -2.85 21.00
CA HIS A 225 -10.94 -4.24 21.44
C HIS A 225 -10.13 -4.37 22.73
N ARG A 226 -10.60 -5.22 23.66
CA ARG A 226 -9.92 -5.53 24.91
C ARG A 226 -9.91 -7.03 25.12
N VAL A 227 -8.76 -7.56 25.55
CA VAL A 227 -8.57 -9.00 25.80
C VAL A 227 -9.42 -9.53 26.96
N ASP A 228 -9.80 -8.67 27.92
CA ASP A 228 -10.69 -9.00 29.03
C ASP A 228 -12.18 -8.97 28.67
N GLU A 229 -12.56 -8.44 27.51
CA GLU A 229 -13.91 -8.48 26.98
C GLU A 229 -14.18 -9.83 26.30
N ARG A 230 -15.19 -10.55 26.79
CA ARG A 230 -15.56 -11.86 26.25
C ARG A 230 -16.73 -11.76 25.29
N ILE A 231 -16.52 -11.11 24.15
CA ILE A 231 -17.48 -11.14 23.04
C ILE A 231 -17.40 -12.52 22.38
N ARG A 232 -18.55 -13.12 22.10
CA ARG A 232 -18.62 -14.46 21.48
C ARG A 232 -19.41 -14.39 20.19
N CYS A 233 -18.79 -14.81 19.10
CA CYS A 233 -19.42 -14.95 17.80
C CYS A 233 -19.40 -16.43 17.36
N SER A 234 -20.29 -16.75 16.44
CA SER A 234 -20.42 -18.10 15.90
C SER A 234 -20.73 -18.07 14.41
N THR A 235 -20.32 -19.10 13.70
CA THR A 235 -20.73 -19.36 12.34
C THR A 235 -22.25 -19.58 12.24
N PRO A 236 -22.87 -19.55 11.07
CA PRO A 236 -24.28 -19.90 10.88
C PRO A 236 -24.66 -21.29 11.39
N THR A 237 -23.72 -22.23 11.47
CA THR A 237 -23.94 -23.57 12.01
C THR A 237 -23.73 -23.67 13.52
N GLY A 238 -23.41 -22.55 14.20
CA GLY A 238 -23.27 -22.47 15.65
C GLY A 238 -21.87 -22.81 16.19
N LYS A 239 -20.87 -23.03 15.34
CA LYS A 239 -19.47 -23.18 15.78
C LYS A 239 -18.91 -21.82 16.17
N ARG A 240 -18.04 -21.81 17.19
CA ARG A 240 -17.34 -20.58 17.59
C ARG A 240 -16.44 -20.08 16.47
N ASP A 241 -16.44 -18.76 16.25
CA ASP A 241 -15.64 -18.09 15.23
C ASP A 241 -15.25 -16.67 15.69
N TYR A 242 -14.35 -16.03 14.97
CA TYR A 242 -13.94 -14.65 15.21
C TYR A 242 -15.10 -13.67 15.00
N CYS A 243 -15.19 -12.66 15.88
CA CYS A 243 -16.12 -11.57 15.72
C CYS A 243 -15.64 -10.61 14.62
N GLY A 244 -16.55 -10.10 13.81
CA GLY A 244 -16.24 -9.04 12.85
C GLY A 244 -16.24 -7.65 13.50
N PRO A 245 -15.77 -6.61 12.76
CA PRO A 245 -15.59 -5.25 13.29
C PRO A 245 -16.86 -4.63 13.86
N ARG A 246 -18.03 -4.97 13.33
CA ARG A 246 -19.34 -4.48 13.82
C ARG A 246 -19.67 -4.90 15.25
N SER A 247 -18.91 -5.82 15.84
CA SER A 247 -19.05 -6.21 17.25
C SER A 247 -18.32 -5.28 18.22
N TYR A 248 -17.55 -4.33 17.69
CA TYR A 248 -16.70 -3.40 18.44
C TYR A 248 -17.00 -1.96 18.04
N THR A 249 -16.44 -1.00 18.77
CA THR A 249 -16.48 0.42 18.41
C THR A 249 -15.22 0.78 17.62
N ALA A 250 -15.39 1.39 16.46
CA ALA A 250 -14.29 1.94 15.69
C ALA A 250 -13.61 3.10 16.41
N LEU A 251 -12.31 3.23 16.25
CA LEU A 251 -11.51 4.29 16.85
C LEU A 251 -11.27 5.42 15.85
N PRO A 252 -11.09 6.67 16.29
CA PRO A 252 -10.60 7.74 15.43
C PRO A 252 -9.09 7.60 15.21
N ASP A 253 -8.66 7.87 13.98
CA ASP A 253 -7.26 7.93 13.60
C ASP A 253 -6.52 9.10 14.26
N ARG A 254 -5.20 9.13 14.13
CA ARG A 254 -4.34 10.20 14.64
C ARG A 254 -3.46 10.78 13.54
N LEU A 255 -3.26 12.11 13.63
CA LEU A 255 -2.30 12.82 12.81
C LEU A 255 -1.35 13.59 13.74
N TYR A 256 -0.07 13.29 13.60
CA TYR A 256 1.00 13.89 14.37
C TYR A 256 1.85 14.78 13.47
N ARG A 257 1.96 16.06 13.81
CA ARG A 257 2.83 17.01 13.09
C ARG A 257 4.21 17.05 13.72
N ASN A 258 5.24 16.99 12.88
CA ASN A 258 6.63 17.15 13.26
C ASN A 258 6.92 18.60 13.66
N ARG A 259 7.64 18.79 14.74
CA ARG A 259 8.05 20.13 15.21
C ARG A 259 9.39 20.60 14.66
N ARG A 260 9.98 19.87 13.74
CA ARG A 260 11.30 20.15 13.16
C ARG A 260 12.46 20.07 14.16
N ASP A 261 12.25 19.40 15.27
CA ASP A 261 13.23 19.14 16.33
C ASP A 261 13.28 17.65 16.70
N GLY A 262 12.70 16.79 15.86
CA GLY A 262 12.57 15.35 16.09
C GLY A 262 11.51 14.99 17.13
N THR A 263 10.61 15.92 17.51
CA THR A 263 9.44 15.67 18.35
C THR A 263 8.15 15.90 17.57
N PHE A 264 7.08 15.27 18.02
CA PHE A 264 5.77 15.37 17.38
C PHE A 264 4.73 16.04 18.28
N VAL A 265 3.68 16.56 17.67
CA VAL A 265 2.50 17.08 18.36
C VAL A 265 1.25 16.47 17.72
N ASP A 266 0.33 15.97 18.54
CA ASP A 266 -0.98 15.50 18.06
C ASP A 266 -1.81 16.70 17.56
N VAL A 267 -2.05 16.74 16.26
CA VAL A 267 -2.86 17.77 15.57
C VAL A 267 -4.19 17.23 15.07
N THR A 268 -4.59 16.05 15.50
CA THR A 268 -5.81 15.34 15.07
C THR A 268 -7.07 16.21 15.16
N ALA A 269 -7.25 16.93 16.27
CA ALA A 269 -8.41 17.78 16.48
C ALA A 269 -8.36 19.06 15.61
N GLU A 270 -7.17 19.66 15.46
CA GLU A 270 -6.95 20.89 14.68
C GLU A 270 -7.18 20.62 13.19
N THR A 271 -6.66 19.51 12.70
CA THR A 271 -6.76 19.09 11.29
C THR A 271 -8.14 18.53 10.92
N GLN A 272 -8.97 18.22 11.90
CA GLN A 272 -10.31 17.63 11.78
C GLN A 272 -10.35 16.14 11.41
N VAL A 273 -9.22 15.48 11.27
CA VAL A 273 -9.13 14.04 10.99
C VAL A 273 -9.84 13.20 12.06
N GLY A 274 -9.76 13.58 13.33
CA GLY A 274 -10.41 12.86 14.43
C GLY A 274 -11.93 13.08 14.58
N ARG A 275 -12.60 13.75 13.63
CA ARG A 275 -14.06 13.96 13.68
C ARG A 275 -14.85 12.73 13.28
N GLU A 276 -14.26 11.87 12.49
CA GLU A 276 -14.86 10.62 12.05
C GLU A 276 -14.07 9.44 12.64
N SER A 277 -14.74 8.32 12.83
CA SER A 277 -14.13 7.09 13.31
C SER A 277 -14.42 5.97 12.32
N GLY A 278 -13.40 5.27 11.91
CA GLY A 278 -13.48 4.11 11.04
C GLY A 278 -12.54 3.01 11.56
N PRO A 279 -12.84 1.73 11.31
CA PRO A 279 -11.91 0.66 11.64
C PRO A 279 -10.79 0.63 10.59
N ALA A 280 -9.80 1.53 10.73
CA ALA A 280 -8.74 1.74 9.75
C ALA A 280 -7.79 0.54 9.67
N LEU A 281 -7.49 0.10 8.45
CA LEU A 281 -6.58 -1.01 8.16
C LEU A 281 -5.44 -0.62 7.23
N GLY A 282 -5.72 -0.10 6.04
CA GLY A 282 -4.72 0.39 5.08
C GLY A 282 -4.67 1.91 5.05
N VAL A 283 -3.50 2.46 4.80
CA VAL A 283 -3.26 3.91 4.68
C VAL A 283 -2.32 4.15 3.51
N VAL A 284 -2.66 5.09 2.64
CA VAL A 284 -1.78 5.58 1.57
C VAL A 284 -1.94 7.09 1.41
N ALA A 285 -0.83 7.80 1.29
CA ALA A 285 -0.81 9.22 0.98
C ALA A 285 -0.56 9.44 -0.51
N GLY A 286 -1.09 10.54 -1.09
CA GLY A 286 -0.91 10.91 -2.50
C GLY A 286 -1.55 12.26 -2.80
N ASP A 287 -1.19 12.85 -3.93
CA ASP A 287 -1.86 14.06 -4.46
C ASP A 287 -2.92 13.62 -5.46
N PHE A 288 -4.13 13.31 -4.94
CA PHE A 288 -5.19 12.72 -5.75
C PHE A 288 -5.96 13.72 -6.61
N ASN A 289 -5.83 15.01 -6.35
CA ASN A 289 -6.50 16.08 -7.11
C ASN A 289 -5.54 16.98 -7.90
N ALA A 290 -4.26 16.59 -7.99
CA ALA A 290 -3.20 17.30 -8.71
C ALA A 290 -2.99 18.77 -8.26
N ASP A 291 -3.25 19.08 -6.97
CA ASP A 291 -3.06 20.42 -6.41
C ASP A 291 -1.68 20.62 -5.76
N GLY A 292 -0.85 19.58 -5.72
CA GLY A 292 0.51 19.57 -5.20
C GLY A 292 0.60 19.36 -3.69
N TRP A 293 -0.52 19.07 -2.99
CA TRP A 293 -0.55 18.77 -1.56
C TRP A 293 -0.89 17.29 -1.34
N GLN A 294 -0.29 16.71 -0.32
CA GLN A 294 -0.55 15.31 -0.01
C GLN A 294 -1.91 15.16 0.68
N ASP A 295 -2.75 14.32 0.10
CA ASP A 295 -4.00 13.81 0.64
C ASP A 295 -3.75 12.45 1.30
N ILE A 296 -4.73 11.92 2.04
CA ILE A 296 -4.58 10.63 2.72
C ILE A 296 -5.83 9.79 2.46
N TYR A 297 -5.65 8.61 1.88
CA TYR A 297 -6.71 7.62 1.74
C TYR A 297 -6.58 6.52 2.80
N VAL A 298 -7.72 6.15 3.41
CA VAL A 298 -7.78 5.18 4.51
C VAL A 298 -8.87 4.17 4.24
N THR A 299 -8.52 2.89 4.27
CA THR A 299 -9.48 1.80 4.16
C THR A 299 -10.08 1.46 5.51
N ASN A 300 -11.42 1.28 5.55
CA ASN A 300 -12.18 1.01 6.76
C ASN A 300 -12.94 -0.31 6.66
N ASP A 301 -12.66 -1.27 7.53
CA ASP A 301 -13.27 -2.61 7.54
C ASP A 301 -14.79 -2.55 7.80
N GLY A 302 -15.58 -2.73 6.74
CA GLY A 302 -17.05 -2.77 6.77
C GLY A 302 -17.76 -1.44 6.99
N LEU A 303 -17.02 -0.31 6.89
CA LEU A 303 -17.53 1.07 6.88
C LEU A 303 -17.02 1.82 5.64
N PRO A 304 -17.63 2.97 5.27
CA PRO A 304 -17.09 3.77 4.17
C PRO A 304 -15.62 4.14 4.40
N ASN A 305 -14.81 4.04 3.34
CA ASN A 305 -13.42 4.47 3.37
C ASN A 305 -13.33 5.99 3.52
N PHE A 306 -12.18 6.50 3.97
CA PHE A 306 -11.94 7.94 4.07
C PHE A 306 -10.98 8.40 2.97
N LEU A 307 -11.27 9.57 2.41
CA LEU A 307 -10.36 10.35 1.57
C LEU A 307 -10.22 11.74 2.21
N TRP A 308 -9.17 11.89 2.96
CA TRP A 308 -8.83 13.14 3.64
C TRP A 308 -8.12 14.07 2.66
N MET A 309 -8.90 14.92 1.96
CA MET A 309 -8.38 15.94 1.06
C MET A 309 -7.77 17.09 1.84
N ASN A 310 -6.53 17.41 1.58
CA ASN A 310 -5.80 18.51 2.18
C ASN A 310 -6.40 19.85 1.71
N GLN A 311 -6.75 20.72 2.64
CA GLN A 311 -7.35 22.02 2.32
C GLN A 311 -6.31 23.16 2.26
N GLN A 312 -5.01 22.83 2.24
CA GLN A 312 -3.88 23.79 2.13
C GLN A 312 -3.82 24.83 3.28
N ASN A 313 -4.56 24.60 4.35
CA ASN A 313 -4.70 25.50 5.49
C ASN A 313 -4.51 24.80 6.83
N GLY A 314 -3.83 23.63 6.83
CA GLY A 314 -3.61 22.78 7.99
C GLY A 314 -4.84 21.97 8.42
N ARG A 315 -5.86 21.84 7.54
CA ARG A 315 -7.06 21.04 7.78
C ARG A 315 -7.28 20.06 6.66
N PHE A 316 -7.97 18.98 6.99
CA PHE A 316 -8.42 17.96 6.04
C PHE A 316 -9.95 17.90 6.00
N ARG A 317 -10.48 17.48 4.88
CA ARG A 317 -11.89 17.22 4.69
C ARG A 317 -12.07 15.83 4.10
N ASN A 318 -12.88 14.99 4.74
CA ASN A 318 -13.26 13.71 4.17
C ASN A 318 -14.21 13.93 2.98
N THR A 319 -13.77 13.53 1.79
CA THR A 319 -14.52 13.66 0.56
C THR A 319 -14.90 12.31 -0.05
N ALA A 320 -14.49 11.18 0.54
CA ALA A 320 -14.58 9.85 -0.06
C ALA A 320 -15.95 9.52 -0.66
N LEU A 321 -17.06 9.82 0.05
CA LEU A 321 -18.40 9.57 -0.45
C LEU A 321 -18.76 10.44 -1.66
N LEU A 322 -18.33 11.70 -1.67
CA LEU A 322 -18.58 12.63 -2.78
C LEU A 322 -17.66 12.35 -3.97
N ALA A 323 -16.46 11.90 -3.67
CA ALA A 323 -15.42 11.56 -4.65
C ALA A 323 -15.63 10.18 -5.31
N GLY A 324 -16.57 9.36 -4.82
CA GLY A 324 -16.81 8.03 -5.38
C GLY A 324 -15.88 6.92 -4.86
N ALA A 325 -14.96 7.21 -3.92
CA ALA A 325 -13.99 6.26 -3.38
C ALA A 325 -14.32 5.74 -1.96
N GLY A 326 -15.48 6.10 -1.41
CA GLY A 326 -15.90 5.69 -0.07
C GLY A 326 -16.69 4.38 -0.03
N LEU A 327 -17.30 3.99 -1.14
CA LEU A 327 -18.16 2.82 -1.31
C LEU A 327 -17.88 2.20 -2.67
N ASN A 328 -18.19 0.91 -2.85
CA ASN A 328 -18.09 0.27 -4.17
C ASN A 328 -19.14 0.82 -5.15
N GLY A 329 -19.06 0.46 -6.43
CA GLY A 329 -19.97 0.91 -7.48
C GLY A 329 -21.45 0.53 -7.27
N LEU A 330 -21.75 -0.33 -6.30
CA LEU A 330 -23.12 -0.69 -5.89
C LEU A 330 -23.60 0.14 -4.67
N GLY A 331 -22.77 1.05 -4.17
CA GLY A 331 -23.08 1.89 -3.00
C GLY A 331 -22.96 1.15 -1.66
N SER A 332 -22.18 0.07 -1.59
CA SER A 332 -21.95 -0.71 -0.37
C SER A 332 -20.56 -0.46 0.20
N ALA A 333 -20.46 -0.38 1.53
CA ALA A 333 -19.18 -0.45 2.22
C ALA A 333 -18.71 -1.91 2.23
N GLU A 334 -17.43 -2.11 2.02
CA GLU A 334 -16.76 -3.42 1.95
C GLU A 334 -15.77 -3.58 3.12
N GLY A 335 -15.24 -4.80 3.30
CA GLY A 335 -14.23 -5.08 4.32
C GLY A 335 -12.85 -4.65 3.87
N SER A 336 -12.72 -3.39 3.51
CA SER A 336 -11.52 -2.78 2.94
C SER A 336 -10.31 -2.94 3.86
N MET A 337 -9.26 -3.66 3.40
CA MET A 337 -8.08 -3.99 4.19
C MET A 337 -6.81 -3.31 3.68
N GLY A 338 -6.13 -3.88 2.70
CA GLY A 338 -4.98 -3.25 2.06
C GLY A 338 -5.39 -2.25 0.99
N VAL A 339 -4.50 -1.31 0.71
CA VAL A 339 -4.68 -0.31 -0.35
C VAL A 339 -3.34 0.08 -0.96
N ASP A 340 -3.37 0.37 -2.25
CA ASP A 340 -2.25 1.02 -2.90
C ASP A 340 -2.69 2.04 -3.93
N ALA A 341 -1.84 3.05 -4.18
CA ALA A 341 -2.05 4.12 -5.14
C ALA A 341 -0.98 4.12 -6.23
N GLY A 342 -1.40 4.20 -7.50
CA GLY A 342 -0.48 4.23 -8.65
C GLY A 342 -1.19 4.47 -9.98
N ASP A 343 -0.47 5.02 -10.93
CA ASP A 343 -0.92 5.33 -12.30
C ASP A 343 -0.88 4.04 -13.15
N PHE A 344 -1.95 3.21 -13.07
CA PHE A 344 -1.95 1.89 -13.72
C PHE A 344 -2.24 1.95 -15.22
N ASP A 345 -2.90 2.99 -15.70
CA ASP A 345 -3.25 3.15 -17.11
C ASP A 345 -2.41 4.19 -17.84
N ASN A 346 -1.40 4.75 -17.14
CA ASN A 346 -0.42 5.71 -17.64
C ASN A 346 -1.05 7.01 -18.17
N ASP A 347 -2.12 7.50 -17.53
CA ASP A 347 -2.74 8.79 -17.83
C ASP A 347 -2.18 9.96 -17.00
N GLY A 348 -1.44 9.66 -15.94
CA GLY A 348 -0.72 10.62 -15.10
C GLY A 348 -1.33 10.85 -13.73
N ASP A 349 -2.47 10.22 -13.45
CA ASP A 349 -3.19 10.29 -12.19
C ASP A 349 -2.97 9.01 -11.36
N GLU A 350 -3.08 9.10 -10.05
CA GLU A 350 -2.95 7.89 -9.20
C GLU A 350 -4.32 7.30 -8.91
N ASP A 351 -4.46 6.02 -9.26
CA ASP A 351 -5.64 5.19 -9.02
C ASP A 351 -5.49 4.39 -7.74
N LEU A 352 -6.61 3.97 -7.14
CA LEU A 352 -6.61 3.21 -5.91
C LEU A 352 -7.05 1.77 -6.16
N PHE A 353 -6.30 0.82 -5.60
CA PHE A 353 -6.73 -0.57 -5.52
C PHE A 353 -6.88 -0.99 -4.06
N VAL A 354 -8.07 -1.50 -3.71
CA VAL A 354 -8.46 -1.86 -2.34
C VAL A 354 -8.80 -3.34 -2.28
N THR A 355 -8.23 -4.07 -1.32
CA THR A 355 -8.50 -5.49 -1.10
C THR A 355 -9.64 -5.70 -0.11
N ASN A 356 -10.50 -6.72 -0.35
CA ASN A 356 -11.75 -6.92 0.37
C ASN A 356 -11.96 -8.38 0.82
N LEU A 357 -13.11 -8.65 1.45
CA LEU A 357 -13.51 -9.94 2.00
C LEU A 357 -14.10 -10.89 0.93
N PRO A 358 -14.19 -12.20 1.20
CA PRO A 358 -14.84 -13.16 0.29
C PRO A 358 -16.33 -12.82 0.10
N GLY A 359 -16.77 -12.86 -1.15
CA GLY A 359 -18.13 -12.47 -1.55
C GLY A 359 -18.25 -10.99 -1.89
N GLU A 360 -17.25 -10.20 -1.59
CA GLU A 360 -16.97 -8.87 -2.10
C GLU A 360 -15.92 -8.97 -3.21
N THR A 361 -15.62 -7.90 -3.91
CA THR A 361 -14.55 -7.88 -4.91
C THR A 361 -13.45 -6.95 -4.44
N SER A 362 -12.18 -7.25 -4.70
CA SER A 362 -11.16 -6.21 -4.55
C SER A 362 -11.44 -5.09 -5.53
N THR A 363 -11.46 -3.84 -5.04
CA THR A 363 -12.05 -2.71 -5.78
C THR A 363 -10.99 -1.83 -6.41
N LEU A 364 -11.14 -1.58 -7.72
CA LEU A 364 -10.34 -0.61 -8.50
C LEU A 364 -11.12 0.68 -8.65
N TYR A 365 -10.67 1.74 -8.00
CA TYR A 365 -11.16 3.09 -8.16
C TYR A 365 -10.23 3.86 -9.11
N VAL A 366 -10.73 4.23 -10.29
CA VAL A 366 -9.99 5.00 -11.28
C VAL A 366 -10.25 6.48 -11.09
N ASN A 367 -9.17 7.25 -10.93
CA ASN A 367 -9.18 8.70 -10.76
C ASN A 367 -9.38 9.40 -12.11
N ASP A 368 -10.03 10.56 -12.12
CA ASP A 368 -10.16 11.42 -13.28
C ASP A 368 -9.19 12.61 -13.28
N GLY A 369 -8.19 12.59 -12.39
CA GLY A 369 -7.21 13.66 -12.18
C GLY A 369 -7.71 14.85 -11.37
N SER A 370 -8.98 14.85 -10.97
CA SER A 370 -9.54 15.89 -10.11
C SER A 370 -9.87 15.41 -8.70
N GLY A 371 -9.49 14.16 -8.35
CA GLY A 371 -9.83 13.50 -7.11
C GLY A 371 -11.25 12.92 -7.09
N LEU A 372 -11.85 12.70 -8.27
CA LEU A 372 -13.10 11.95 -8.42
C LEU A 372 -12.79 10.55 -8.97
N PHE A 373 -13.41 9.55 -8.39
CA PHE A 373 -13.11 8.14 -8.66
C PHE A 373 -14.33 7.39 -9.19
N ASP A 374 -14.10 6.47 -10.11
CA ASP A 374 -15.10 5.54 -10.64
C ASP A 374 -14.67 4.09 -10.38
N ASP A 375 -15.58 3.25 -9.87
CA ASP A 375 -15.33 1.82 -9.66
C ASP A 375 -15.33 1.10 -11.02
N GLN A 376 -14.15 0.75 -11.50
CA GLN A 376 -13.92 0.04 -12.76
C GLN A 376 -13.62 -1.47 -12.56
N THR A 377 -13.78 -2.01 -11.35
CA THR A 377 -13.42 -3.39 -10.97
C THR A 377 -13.94 -4.45 -11.95
N ALA A 378 -15.23 -4.38 -12.26
CA ALA A 378 -15.85 -5.35 -13.18
C ALA A 378 -15.34 -5.21 -14.62
N ARG A 379 -15.13 -3.97 -15.08
CA ARG A 379 -14.62 -3.66 -16.41
C ARG A 379 -13.16 -4.09 -16.57
N ALA A 380 -12.37 -3.89 -15.54
CA ALA A 380 -10.97 -4.29 -15.48
C ALA A 380 -10.76 -5.80 -15.41
N GLY A 381 -11.81 -6.58 -15.12
CA GLY A 381 -11.73 -8.05 -15.02
C GLY A 381 -11.24 -8.55 -13.66
N LEU A 382 -11.10 -7.69 -12.67
CA LEU A 382 -10.58 -8.01 -11.33
C LEU A 382 -11.64 -8.64 -10.41
N GLY A 383 -12.94 -8.36 -10.64
CA GLY A 383 -14.01 -8.73 -9.72
C GLY A 383 -14.17 -10.23 -9.51
N ILE A 384 -14.37 -11.01 -10.58
CA ILE A 384 -14.62 -12.46 -10.47
C ILE A 384 -13.43 -13.20 -9.85
N PRO A 385 -12.17 -12.97 -10.25
CA PRO A 385 -11.02 -13.64 -9.65
C PRO A 385 -10.81 -13.31 -8.18
N SER A 386 -11.06 -12.08 -7.73
CA SER A 386 -10.85 -11.68 -6.34
C SER A 386 -11.98 -12.12 -5.39
N MET A 387 -13.21 -12.28 -5.89
CA MET A 387 -14.41 -12.56 -5.09
C MET A 387 -14.29 -13.76 -4.12
N PRO A 388 -13.60 -14.88 -4.41
CA PRO A 388 -13.50 -16.01 -3.48
C PRO A 388 -12.43 -15.83 -2.39
N HIS A 389 -11.64 -14.77 -2.42
CA HIS A 389 -10.48 -14.54 -1.57
C HIS A 389 -10.68 -13.43 -0.55
N THR A 390 -9.89 -13.47 0.52
CA THR A 390 -9.71 -12.39 1.50
C THR A 390 -8.38 -11.73 1.23
N GLY A 391 -8.39 -10.58 0.57
CA GLY A 391 -7.16 -9.86 0.26
C GLY A 391 -6.70 -8.97 1.40
N PHE A 392 -5.38 -8.86 1.59
CA PHE A 392 -4.71 -7.97 2.53
C PHE A 392 -3.64 -7.15 1.81
N GLY A 393 -2.36 -7.45 2.00
CA GLY A 393 -1.26 -6.72 1.37
C GLY A 393 -1.35 -6.73 -0.16
N THR A 394 -1.13 -5.58 -0.77
CA THR A 394 -1.17 -5.40 -2.22
C THR A 394 -0.32 -4.21 -2.62
N ALA A 395 0.22 -4.19 -3.82
CA ALA A 395 0.78 -2.98 -4.42
C ALA A 395 0.69 -3.01 -5.94
N TRP A 396 0.75 -1.81 -6.51
CA TRP A 396 1.04 -1.57 -7.91
C TRP A 396 2.55 -1.72 -8.15
N PHE A 397 2.93 -2.62 -9.05
CA PHE A 397 4.32 -2.83 -9.47
C PHE A 397 4.38 -3.40 -10.89
N ASP A 398 5.45 -3.16 -11.60
CA ASP A 398 5.64 -3.65 -12.98
C ASP A 398 6.56 -4.88 -12.92
N PHE A 399 5.97 -6.10 -12.76
CA PHE A 399 6.78 -7.29 -12.50
C PHE A 399 7.55 -7.77 -13.73
N ASP A 400 7.10 -7.43 -14.95
CA ASP A 400 7.78 -7.84 -16.18
C ASP A 400 8.44 -6.68 -16.95
N ASN A 401 8.52 -5.50 -16.31
CA ASN A 401 9.11 -4.28 -16.84
C ASN A 401 8.54 -3.85 -18.21
N ASP A 402 7.26 -4.17 -18.46
CA ASP A 402 6.56 -3.81 -19.72
C ASP A 402 5.99 -2.39 -19.71
N SER A 403 6.19 -1.64 -18.65
CA SER A 403 5.73 -0.27 -18.38
C SER A 403 4.28 -0.13 -17.89
N TRP A 404 3.57 -1.22 -17.68
CA TRP A 404 2.23 -1.22 -17.12
C TRP A 404 2.28 -1.78 -15.70
N LEU A 405 1.62 -1.10 -14.76
CA LEU A 405 1.59 -1.56 -13.38
C LEU A 405 0.64 -2.74 -13.23
N ASP A 406 1.15 -3.81 -12.63
CA ASP A 406 0.48 -5.04 -12.27
C ASP A 406 0.06 -5.03 -10.80
N LEU A 407 -0.58 -6.09 -10.33
CA LEU A 407 -1.02 -6.23 -8.94
C LEU A 407 -0.64 -7.59 -8.37
N LEU A 408 -0.11 -7.60 -7.15
CA LEU A 408 -0.07 -8.77 -6.29
C LEU A 408 -1.04 -8.58 -5.13
N VAL A 409 -1.75 -9.64 -4.73
CA VAL A 409 -2.63 -9.66 -3.56
C VAL A 409 -2.24 -10.80 -2.64
N ALA A 410 -1.85 -10.46 -1.44
CA ALA A 410 -1.60 -11.39 -0.34
C ALA A 410 -2.94 -11.80 0.30
N ASN A 411 -3.29 -13.08 0.23
CA ASN A 411 -4.60 -13.59 0.65
C ASN A 411 -4.54 -14.47 1.89
N GLY A 412 -5.56 -14.37 2.73
CA GLY A 412 -5.70 -15.23 3.91
C GLY A 412 -6.96 -14.91 4.70
N SER A 413 -7.85 -15.90 4.87
CA SER A 413 -9.16 -15.70 5.47
C SER A 413 -9.10 -15.22 6.93
N VAL A 414 -10.13 -14.47 7.33
CA VAL A 414 -10.37 -13.99 8.71
C VAL A 414 -11.52 -14.74 9.38
N LYS A 415 -12.21 -15.61 8.64
CA LYS A 415 -13.34 -16.41 9.14
C LYS A 415 -13.28 -17.82 8.62
N ILE A 416 -13.75 -18.76 9.43
CA ILE A 416 -13.90 -20.15 9.02
C ILE A 416 -14.97 -20.25 7.94
N GLN A 417 -14.55 -20.56 6.71
CA GLN A 417 -15.45 -20.75 5.58
C GLN A 417 -16.05 -22.16 5.63
N GLU A 418 -17.29 -22.27 6.10
CA GLU A 418 -18.04 -23.52 6.09
C GLU A 418 -18.55 -23.81 4.67
N ARG A 419 -17.90 -24.73 3.97
CA ARG A 419 -18.37 -25.21 2.65
C ARG A 419 -19.27 -26.43 2.86
N ALA A 420 -20.56 -26.31 2.48
CA ALA A 420 -21.54 -27.39 2.60
C ALA A 420 -21.04 -28.67 1.88
N GLY A 421 -21.06 -29.81 2.60
CA GLY A 421 -20.76 -31.11 2.04
C GLY A 421 -19.28 -31.48 1.90
N ARG A 422 -18.33 -30.67 2.42
CA ARG A 422 -16.90 -31.01 2.48
C ARG A 422 -16.49 -31.50 3.86
N VAL A 423 -15.49 -32.41 3.90
CA VAL A 423 -14.76 -32.77 5.12
C VAL A 423 -14.18 -31.49 5.72
N ALA A 424 -14.17 -31.39 7.06
CA ALA A 424 -13.60 -30.24 7.76
C ALA A 424 -12.19 -29.93 7.21
N ASP A 425 -12.00 -28.73 6.73
CA ASP A 425 -10.70 -28.28 6.25
C ASP A 425 -9.75 -28.18 7.47
N PRO A 426 -8.59 -28.84 7.45
CA PRO A 426 -7.61 -28.71 8.53
C PRO A 426 -6.98 -27.31 8.61
N PHE A 427 -7.07 -26.50 7.52
CA PHE A 427 -6.51 -25.16 7.41
C PHE A 427 -7.57 -24.14 6.92
N PRO A 428 -8.62 -23.89 7.69
CA PRO A 428 -9.82 -23.17 7.24
C PRO A 428 -9.59 -21.69 6.93
N LEU A 429 -8.43 -21.13 7.31
CA LEU A 429 -8.07 -19.73 7.05
C LEU A 429 -7.05 -19.57 5.92
N HIS A 430 -6.52 -20.66 5.39
CA HIS A 430 -5.49 -20.64 4.36
C HIS A 430 -6.09 -20.31 2.99
N GLU A 431 -5.44 -19.40 2.27
CA GLU A 431 -5.77 -19.01 0.89
C GLU A 431 -4.48 -18.93 0.05
N ARG A 432 -4.63 -18.82 -1.28
CA ARG A 432 -3.50 -18.62 -2.20
C ARG A 432 -3.39 -17.15 -2.54
N ASN A 433 -2.17 -16.65 -2.68
CA ASN A 433 -1.91 -15.31 -3.17
C ASN A 433 -2.21 -15.21 -4.67
N GLN A 434 -2.48 -14.00 -5.16
CA GLN A 434 -2.82 -13.75 -6.55
C GLN A 434 -1.86 -12.76 -7.19
N LEU A 435 -1.56 -12.99 -8.48
CA LEU A 435 -0.83 -12.08 -9.34
C LEU A 435 -1.70 -11.74 -10.55
N PHE A 436 -1.96 -10.47 -10.77
CA PHE A 436 -2.75 -9.95 -11.88
C PHE A 436 -1.85 -9.14 -12.82
N ARG A 437 -1.74 -9.58 -14.06
CA ARG A 437 -1.03 -8.86 -15.11
C ARG A 437 -1.92 -7.82 -15.77
N ASN A 438 -1.43 -6.60 -15.89
CA ASN A 438 -2.04 -5.55 -16.67
C ASN A 438 -1.84 -5.80 -18.18
N LEU A 439 -2.90 -5.72 -18.96
CA LEU A 439 -2.86 -5.96 -20.40
C LEU A 439 -2.67 -4.68 -21.24
N GLY A 440 -2.40 -3.53 -20.59
CA GLY A 440 -2.20 -2.24 -21.24
C GLY A 440 -3.45 -1.67 -21.95
N ASN A 441 -4.62 -2.15 -21.58
CA ASN A 441 -5.90 -1.75 -22.17
C ASN A 441 -7.00 -1.55 -21.12
N GLY A 442 -6.62 -1.28 -19.87
CA GLY A 442 -7.50 -1.12 -18.72
C GLY A 442 -8.06 -2.45 -18.20
N ARG A 443 -7.45 -3.58 -18.55
CA ARG A 443 -7.86 -4.91 -18.11
C ARG A 443 -6.70 -5.71 -17.55
N PHE A 444 -7.03 -6.60 -16.62
CA PHE A 444 -6.10 -7.50 -15.96
C PHE A 444 -6.41 -8.97 -16.28
N GLU A 445 -5.38 -9.80 -16.22
CA GLU A 445 -5.45 -11.25 -16.30
C GLU A 445 -4.89 -11.85 -15.01
N ASP A 446 -5.61 -12.76 -14.36
CA ASP A 446 -5.06 -13.56 -13.26
C ASP A 446 -4.05 -14.55 -13.82
N VAL A 447 -2.78 -14.34 -13.50
CA VAL A 447 -1.64 -15.14 -13.99
C VAL A 447 -1.03 -16.01 -12.89
N SER A 448 -1.62 -16.05 -11.70
CA SER A 448 -1.11 -16.74 -10.51
C SER A 448 -0.65 -18.16 -10.77
N THR A 449 -1.44 -18.94 -11.52
CA THR A 449 -1.13 -20.35 -11.81
C THR A 449 0.07 -20.54 -12.76
N ARG A 450 0.53 -19.47 -13.40
CA ARG A 450 1.69 -19.46 -14.31
C ARG A 450 2.94 -18.90 -13.66
N ALA A 451 2.76 -18.12 -12.56
CA ALA A 451 3.82 -17.34 -11.97
C ALA A 451 4.83 -18.17 -11.15
N GLY A 452 4.52 -19.40 -10.82
CA GLY A 452 5.42 -20.31 -10.11
C GLY A 452 4.74 -21.06 -8.95
N ALA A 453 5.41 -22.08 -8.44
CA ALA A 453 4.89 -22.92 -7.37
C ALA A 453 4.62 -22.14 -6.06
N VAL A 454 5.24 -20.99 -5.87
CA VAL A 454 5.04 -20.13 -4.70
C VAL A 454 3.60 -19.59 -4.63
N PHE A 455 2.91 -19.40 -5.76
CA PHE A 455 1.50 -19.01 -5.80
C PHE A 455 0.53 -20.19 -5.59
N GLU A 456 1.04 -21.42 -5.53
CA GLU A 456 0.25 -22.59 -5.14
C GLU A 456 0.25 -22.83 -3.62
N LEU A 457 1.13 -22.15 -2.88
CA LEU A 457 1.16 -22.20 -1.43
C LEU A 457 -0.15 -21.65 -0.88
N SER A 458 -0.71 -22.37 0.08
CA SER A 458 -1.94 -21.97 0.78
C SER A 458 -1.57 -21.60 2.21
N GLU A 459 -1.60 -20.30 2.52
CA GLU A 459 -1.15 -19.74 3.79
C GLU A 459 -2.14 -18.67 4.29
N VAL A 460 -1.83 -18.01 5.39
CA VAL A 460 -2.65 -16.91 5.92
C VAL A 460 -1.87 -15.62 5.74
N SER A 461 -1.74 -15.18 4.48
CA SER A 461 -0.94 -14.00 4.18
C SER A 461 -1.61 -12.71 4.67
N ARG A 462 -0.80 -11.73 5.06
CA ARG A 462 -1.24 -10.43 5.58
C ARG A 462 -0.47 -9.30 4.92
N GLY A 463 0.67 -8.89 5.47
CA GLY A 463 1.50 -7.86 4.87
C GLY A 463 2.20 -8.31 3.61
N ALA A 464 2.46 -7.35 2.74
CA ALA A 464 3.37 -7.51 1.61
C ALA A 464 4.19 -6.22 1.48
N ALA A 465 5.51 -6.34 1.33
CA ALA A 465 6.39 -5.21 1.05
C ALA A 465 7.13 -5.47 -0.28
N PHE A 466 7.31 -4.42 -1.06
CA PHE A 466 7.79 -4.47 -2.44
C PHE A 466 9.09 -3.69 -2.58
N GLY A 467 10.07 -4.26 -3.27
CA GLY A 467 11.37 -3.63 -3.54
C GLY A 467 12.32 -4.55 -4.27
N ASP A 468 13.33 -4.01 -4.89
CA ASP A 468 14.39 -4.74 -5.59
C ASP A 468 15.47 -5.12 -4.57
N VAL A 469 15.40 -6.35 -4.02
CA VAL A 469 16.26 -6.78 -2.89
C VAL A 469 17.62 -7.29 -3.32
N ASP A 470 17.79 -7.66 -4.60
CA ASP A 470 19.09 -8.10 -5.13
C ASP A 470 19.68 -7.14 -6.17
N ASN A 471 19.07 -5.95 -6.30
CA ASN A 471 19.50 -4.85 -7.16
C ASN A 471 19.64 -5.25 -8.64
N ASP A 472 18.75 -6.13 -9.14
CA ASP A 472 18.80 -6.61 -10.54
C ASP A 472 17.87 -5.83 -11.48
N GLY A 473 17.01 -4.96 -10.90
CA GLY A 473 16.16 -4.06 -11.63
C GLY A 473 14.77 -4.60 -11.88
N ASP A 474 14.35 -5.53 -11.07
CA ASP A 474 12.95 -5.91 -10.98
C ASP A 474 12.44 -5.88 -9.52
N VAL A 475 11.13 -5.94 -9.34
CA VAL A 475 10.54 -5.83 -8.01
C VAL A 475 10.29 -7.21 -7.42
N ASP A 476 10.88 -7.46 -6.26
CA ASP A 476 10.66 -8.62 -5.40
C ASP A 476 9.57 -8.33 -4.36
N VAL A 477 9.06 -9.38 -3.72
CA VAL A 477 7.98 -9.23 -2.74
C VAL A 477 8.25 -10.01 -1.46
N LEU A 478 8.30 -9.30 -0.35
CA LEU A 478 8.31 -9.87 0.99
C LEU A 478 6.86 -10.08 1.44
N VAL A 479 6.43 -11.33 1.69
CA VAL A 479 5.09 -11.66 2.17
C VAL A 479 5.16 -12.18 3.60
N THR A 480 4.39 -11.57 4.50
CA THR A 480 4.27 -12.02 5.88
C THR A 480 3.01 -12.88 6.06
N ASN A 481 3.16 -13.99 6.77
CA ASN A 481 2.08 -14.92 7.03
C ASN A 481 1.71 -14.94 8.51
N ASN A 482 0.44 -14.77 8.79
CA ASN A 482 -0.09 -14.86 10.14
C ASN A 482 0.05 -16.29 10.69
N ASN A 483 0.77 -16.44 11.79
CA ASN A 483 1.09 -17.74 12.40
C ASN A 483 1.79 -18.71 11.43
N GLY A 484 2.66 -18.16 10.59
CA GLY A 484 3.36 -18.87 9.53
C GLY A 484 4.73 -18.27 9.18
N PRO A 485 5.49 -18.91 8.29
CA PRO A 485 6.80 -18.43 7.86
C PRO A 485 6.67 -17.23 6.94
N THR A 486 7.64 -16.32 6.98
CA THR A 486 7.80 -15.28 5.97
C THR A 486 8.24 -15.89 4.65
N ARG A 487 7.80 -15.28 3.52
CA ARG A 487 8.22 -15.60 2.16
C ARG A 487 8.93 -14.40 1.55
N LEU A 488 9.99 -14.65 0.81
CA LEU A 488 10.66 -13.67 -0.02
C LEU A 488 10.58 -14.15 -1.47
N LEU A 489 9.70 -13.56 -2.24
CA LEU A 489 9.43 -13.91 -3.62
C LEU A 489 10.40 -13.15 -4.52
N ILE A 490 11.45 -13.84 -4.99
CA ILE A 490 12.38 -13.28 -5.96
C ILE A 490 11.77 -13.39 -7.36
N ASN A 491 11.72 -12.28 -8.05
CA ASN A 491 11.28 -12.15 -9.42
C ASN A 491 12.41 -12.60 -10.37
N HIS A 492 12.09 -13.23 -11.49
CA HIS A 492 13.06 -13.69 -12.52
C HIS A 492 12.65 -13.25 -13.92
N VAL A 493 11.69 -12.34 -14.01
CA VAL A 493 11.13 -11.92 -15.30
C VAL A 493 11.52 -10.51 -15.64
N GLY A 494 11.43 -9.60 -14.69
CA GLY A 494 11.65 -8.19 -14.92
C GLY A 494 13.10 -7.84 -15.31
N GLU A 495 14.09 -8.60 -14.81
CA GLU A 495 15.52 -8.46 -15.17
C GLU A 495 15.75 -8.55 -16.68
N ARG A 496 14.88 -9.24 -17.42
CA ARG A 496 14.94 -9.39 -18.89
C ARG A 496 14.45 -8.15 -19.62
N GLY A 497 13.72 -7.27 -18.92
CA GLY A 497 13.19 -6.01 -19.43
C GLY A 497 14.20 -4.87 -19.36
N ARG A 498 13.80 -3.72 -19.90
CA ARG A 498 14.55 -2.47 -19.69
C ARG A 498 13.93 -1.72 -18.55
N TRP A 499 14.77 -1.21 -17.68
CA TRP A 499 14.34 -0.51 -16.48
C TRP A 499 15.18 0.72 -16.18
N LEU A 500 14.67 1.57 -15.33
CA LEU A 500 15.32 2.76 -14.78
C LEU A 500 15.07 2.80 -13.28
N GLY A 501 16.12 2.74 -12.47
CA GLY A 501 16.06 2.89 -11.03
C GLY A 501 16.45 4.30 -10.58
N LEU A 502 15.66 4.90 -9.70
CA LEU A 502 15.88 6.25 -9.18
C LEU A 502 15.78 6.27 -7.66
N ARG A 503 16.80 6.78 -6.98
CA ARG A 503 16.72 7.23 -5.60
C ARG A 503 16.61 8.75 -5.57
N LEU A 504 15.55 9.29 -4.99
CA LEU A 504 15.29 10.72 -4.92
C LEU A 504 15.66 11.23 -3.53
N VAL A 505 16.68 12.09 -3.45
CA VAL A 505 17.19 12.56 -2.15
C VAL A 505 17.13 14.06 -2.00
N GLY A 506 16.87 14.53 -0.79
CA GLY A 506 16.82 15.94 -0.45
C GLY A 506 18.16 16.65 -0.61
N GLY A 507 18.10 17.92 -0.88
CA GLY A 507 19.29 18.79 -1.02
C GLY A 507 20.12 18.89 0.25
N THR A 508 19.49 18.79 1.41
CA THR A 508 20.11 18.82 2.74
C THR A 508 19.78 17.53 3.47
N GLY A 509 20.72 16.96 4.22
CA GLY A 509 20.53 15.71 4.99
C GLY A 509 20.57 14.42 4.17
N GLY A 510 20.16 14.43 2.90
CA GLY A 510 20.17 13.23 2.05
C GLY A 510 18.98 12.30 2.25
N ARG A 511 17.91 12.76 2.90
CA ARG A 511 16.66 12.05 3.12
C ARG A 511 16.01 11.59 1.82
N ASP A 512 15.43 10.38 1.78
CA ASP A 512 14.56 9.94 0.70
C ASP A 512 13.31 10.82 0.65
N MET A 513 13.00 11.35 -0.54
CA MET A 513 11.97 12.39 -0.72
C MET A 513 10.62 11.75 -0.97
N LEU A 514 10.02 11.15 0.08
CA LEU A 514 8.67 10.61 0.03
C LEU A 514 7.68 11.66 -0.45
N GLY A 515 6.81 11.27 -1.39
CA GLY A 515 5.86 12.16 -2.05
C GLY A 515 6.40 12.84 -3.33
N ALA A 516 7.69 12.71 -3.66
CA ALA A 516 8.22 13.22 -4.93
C ALA A 516 7.63 12.45 -6.11
N LYS A 517 7.10 13.16 -7.13
CA LYS A 517 6.52 12.59 -8.34
C LYS A 517 7.54 12.62 -9.48
N VAL A 518 7.69 11.50 -10.18
CA VAL A 518 8.65 11.32 -11.27
C VAL A 518 7.93 11.09 -12.58
N GLY A 519 8.22 11.91 -13.59
CA GLY A 519 7.80 11.70 -14.98
C GLY A 519 8.97 11.20 -15.83
N VAL A 520 8.88 9.99 -16.36
CA VAL A 520 9.89 9.40 -17.25
C VAL A 520 9.45 9.55 -18.69
N PHE A 521 10.13 10.42 -19.45
CA PHE A 521 9.82 10.71 -20.85
C PHE A 521 10.67 9.82 -21.76
N ARG A 522 10.05 8.79 -22.29
CA ARG A 522 10.69 7.79 -23.17
C ARG A 522 10.79 8.28 -24.61
N SER A 523 11.56 7.56 -25.42
CA SER A 523 11.64 7.81 -26.88
C SER A 523 10.31 7.56 -27.59
N GLN A 524 9.44 6.71 -27.04
CA GLN A 524 8.11 6.37 -27.54
C GLN A 524 7.12 6.24 -26.39
N GLY A 525 5.83 6.47 -26.68
CA GLY A 525 4.74 6.37 -25.70
C GLY A 525 4.55 7.64 -24.85
N PRO A 526 3.51 7.66 -23.99
CA PRO A 526 3.29 8.72 -23.03
C PRO A 526 4.38 8.72 -21.96
N PRO A 527 4.54 9.81 -21.20
CA PRO A 527 5.39 9.78 -20.01
C PRO A 527 4.82 8.78 -18.98
N LEU A 528 5.70 8.10 -18.27
CA LEU A 528 5.31 7.25 -17.15
C LEU A 528 5.46 8.05 -15.86
N TRP A 529 4.40 8.11 -15.08
CA TRP A 529 4.42 8.78 -13.80
C TRP A 529 4.51 7.76 -12.66
N ARG A 530 5.40 8.01 -11.73
CA ARG A 530 5.60 7.19 -10.53
C ARG A 530 5.89 8.12 -9.35
N ARG A 531 5.78 7.63 -8.14
CA ARG A 531 6.02 8.40 -6.92
C ARG A 531 6.97 7.66 -5.98
N ALA A 532 7.89 8.40 -5.36
CA ALA A 532 8.70 7.89 -4.25
C ALA A 532 7.80 7.75 -3.01
N ARG A 533 7.61 6.54 -2.51
CA ARG A 533 6.73 6.25 -1.38
C ARG A 533 7.16 5.00 -0.64
N ALA A 534 6.92 4.97 0.66
CA ALA A 534 7.15 3.79 1.49
C ALA A 534 5.85 3.21 2.08
N ASP A 535 4.72 3.90 1.90
CA ASP A 535 3.39 3.52 2.39
C ASP A 535 2.60 2.66 1.38
N GLY A 536 1.34 2.41 1.66
CA GLY A 536 0.48 1.51 0.91
C GLY A 536 0.51 0.08 1.46
N SER A 537 -0.04 -0.88 0.69
CA SER A 537 -0.17 -2.27 1.09
C SER A 537 -1.04 -2.46 2.37
N TYR A 538 -0.63 -3.33 3.26
CA TYR A 538 -1.27 -3.58 4.56
C TYR A 538 -0.22 -3.72 5.64
N ALA A 539 -0.25 -2.82 6.62
CA ALA A 539 0.62 -2.86 7.80
C ALA A 539 2.13 -2.96 7.48
N SER A 540 2.54 -2.64 6.28
CA SER A 540 3.88 -2.87 5.75
C SER A 540 4.48 -1.59 5.17
N ALA A 541 5.80 -1.57 4.98
CA ALA A 541 6.50 -0.47 4.32
C ALA A 541 7.34 -0.98 3.14
N ASN A 542 7.28 -0.24 2.04
CA ASN A 542 7.91 -0.56 0.77
C ASN A 542 9.24 0.17 0.59
N ASP A 543 10.06 -0.29 -0.37
CA ASP A 543 11.22 0.44 -0.87
C ASP A 543 10.82 1.83 -1.38
N PRO A 544 11.38 2.94 -0.85
CA PRO A 544 11.06 4.28 -1.32
C PRO A 544 11.68 4.63 -2.68
N ARG A 545 12.59 3.81 -3.20
CA ARG A 545 13.19 4.01 -4.53
C ARG A 545 12.14 3.81 -5.62
N VAL A 546 12.31 4.51 -6.73
CA VAL A 546 11.38 4.44 -7.87
C VAL A 546 11.98 3.57 -8.96
N LEU A 547 11.41 2.38 -9.17
CA LEU A 547 11.72 1.52 -10.29
C LEU A 547 10.69 1.70 -11.39
N VAL A 548 11.15 1.85 -12.64
CA VAL A 548 10.29 2.10 -13.80
C VAL A 548 10.65 1.15 -14.92
N GLY A 549 9.76 0.22 -15.25
CA GLY A 549 9.86 -0.58 -16.46
C GLY A 549 9.69 0.30 -17.69
N LEU A 550 10.54 0.14 -18.69
CA LEU A 550 10.56 0.98 -19.88
C LEU A 550 9.89 0.33 -21.10
N GLY A 551 9.48 -0.93 -20.99
CA GLY A 551 8.96 -1.71 -22.11
C GLY A 551 9.95 -1.76 -23.28
N ASP A 552 9.47 -1.52 -24.49
CA ASP A 552 10.31 -1.52 -25.70
C ASP A 552 11.18 -0.27 -25.86
N ALA A 553 11.03 0.76 -25.00
CA ALA A 553 11.78 2.00 -25.16
C ALA A 553 13.27 1.82 -24.88
N ALA A 554 14.11 2.06 -25.89
CA ALA A 554 15.56 1.89 -25.77
C ALA A 554 16.24 3.03 -25.00
N THR A 555 15.60 4.19 -24.91
CA THR A 555 16.20 5.39 -24.30
C THR A 555 15.16 6.23 -23.57
N VAL A 556 15.62 6.88 -22.51
CA VAL A 556 14.91 7.92 -21.77
C VAL A 556 15.43 9.26 -22.29
N ARG A 557 14.51 10.15 -22.72
CA ARG A 557 14.84 11.49 -23.20
C ARG A 557 15.12 12.44 -22.05
N ARG A 558 14.29 12.37 -21.02
CA ARG A 558 14.45 13.13 -19.77
C ARG A 558 13.66 12.48 -18.64
N VAL A 559 14.08 12.77 -17.44
CA VAL A 559 13.36 12.52 -16.19
C VAL A 559 12.97 13.89 -15.61
N LEU A 560 11.70 14.08 -15.28
CA LEU A 560 11.18 15.25 -14.57
C LEU A 560 10.84 14.82 -13.14
N VAL A 561 11.33 15.53 -12.15
CA VAL A 561 10.97 15.32 -10.75
C VAL A 561 10.23 16.56 -10.25
N VAL A 562 9.04 16.31 -9.70
CA VAL A 562 8.27 17.29 -8.89
C VAL A 562 8.50 16.94 -7.43
N TRP A 563 9.30 17.75 -6.75
CA TRP A 563 9.64 17.54 -5.35
C TRP A 563 8.45 17.89 -4.43
N PRO A 564 8.38 17.35 -3.20
CA PRO A 564 7.32 17.69 -2.25
C PRO A 564 7.22 19.19 -1.97
N SER A 565 8.33 19.93 -2.08
CA SER A 565 8.36 21.40 -2.01
C SER A 565 7.60 22.09 -3.16
N GLY A 566 7.18 21.37 -4.20
CA GLY A 566 6.60 21.88 -5.45
C GLY A 566 7.65 22.40 -6.44
N ARG A 567 8.93 22.23 -6.16
CA ARG A 567 10.01 22.54 -7.09
C ARG A 567 10.05 21.48 -8.19
N GLU A 568 10.27 21.90 -9.43
CA GLU A 568 10.44 21.01 -10.58
C GLU A 568 11.88 21.04 -11.10
N GLU A 569 12.43 19.88 -11.39
CA GLU A 569 13.76 19.73 -11.95
C GLU A 569 13.80 18.59 -12.98
N GLU A 570 14.65 18.73 -14.00
CA GLU A 570 14.80 17.75 -15.07
C GLU A 570 16.26 17.32 -15.27
N TRP A 571 16.41 16.05 -15.69
CA TRP A 571 17.69 15.44 -16.09
C TRP A 571 17.55 14.78 -17.45
N THR A 572 18.58 14.90 -18.31
CA THR A 572 18.58 14.36 -19.68
C THR A 572 19.52 13.18 -19.87
N ASP A 573 20.42 12.95 -18.93
CA ASP A 573 21.48 11.93 -19.04
C ASP A 573 21.34 10.89 -17.92
N VAL A 574 20.15 10.31 -17.77
CA VAL A 574 19.90 9.26 -16.77
C VAL A 574 20.09 7.90 -17.43
N GLY A 575 20.95 7.07 -16.84
CA GLY A 575 21.32 5.75 -17.37
C GLY A 575 20.17 4.73 -17.23
N VAL A 576 19.98 3.91 -18.27
CA VAL A 576 19.04 2.78 -18.28
C VAL A 576 19.75 1.53 -17.75
N GLY A 577 19.05 0.66 -17.03
CA GLY A 577 19.58 -0.58 -16.46
C GLY A 577 20.51 -0.36 -15.26
N GLN A 578 20.30 0.70 -14.52
CA GLN A 578 21.04 1.00 -13.29
C GLN A 578 20.25 1.89 -12.33
N TRP A 579 20.64 1.86 -11.07
CA TRP A 579 20.20 2.81 -10.06
C TRP A 579 20.92 4.14 -10.19
N THR A 580 20.18 5.24 -10.12
CA THR A 580 20.70 6.62 -10.20
C THR A 580 20.13 7.47 -9.08
N THR A 581 21.00 8.11 -8.29
CA THR A 581 20.55 9.05 -7.26
C THR A 581 20.37 10.45 -7.87
N LEU A 582 19.15 10.98 -7.77
CA LEU A 582 18.83 12.36 -8.15
C LEU A 582 18.65 13.20 -6.88
N LYS A 583 19.46 14.26 -6.78
CA LYS A 583 19.46 15.14 -5.60
C LYS A 583 18.74 16.44 -5.89
N GLU A 584 17.81 16.85 -5.01
CA GLU A 584 17.13 18.14 -5.11
C GLU A 584 18.13 19.29 -5.15
N GLY A 585 17.95 20.18 -6.10
CA GLY A 585 18.88 21.31 -6.35
C GLY A 585 19.98 21.01 -7.36
N SER A 586 20.14 19.76 -7.83
CA SER A 586 21.17 19.40 -8.82
C SER A 586 20.67 19.31 -10.26
N GLY A 587 19.34 19.26 -10.46
CA GLY A 587 18.72 19.23 -11.77
C GLY A 587 18.61 20.60 -12.45
N ARG A 588 18.15 20.61 -13.71
CA ARG A 588 17.85 21.84 -14.43
C ARG A 588 16.39 22.22 -14.23
N ARG A 589 16.08 23.51 -14.23
CA ARG A 589 14.66 23.93 -14.25
C ARG A 589 14.05 23.61 -15.63
N PRO A 590 12.82 23.04 -15.69
CA PRO A 590 12.15 22.77 -16.95
C PRO A 590 12.02 24.04 -17.80
N GLY A 591 12.32 23.93 -19.13
CA GLY A 591 12.22 25.06 -20.06
C GLY A 591 13.34 26.10 -19.97
N GLY A 592 14.35 25.91 -19.15
CA GLY A 592 15.58 26.71 -19.17
C GLY A 592 16.40 26.41 -20.42
N VAL A 593 16.53 27.38 -21.31
CA VAL A 593 17.50 27.31 -22.41
C VAL A 593 18.89 27.34 -21.76
N GLY A 594 19.63 26.22 -21.84
CA GLY A 594 21.01 26.09 -21.39
C GLY A 594 22.00 26.77 -22.34
#